data_694e2eca597b10fd24d236113a76775e
#
_entry.id   694e2eca597b10fd24d236113a76775e
#
_cell.length_a   1.000
_cell.length_b   1.000
_cell.length_c   1.000
_cell.angle_alpha   90.00
_cell.angle_beta   90.00
_cell.angle_gamma   90.00
#
_symmetry.space_group_name_H-M   'P 1'
#
loop_
_entity.id
_entity.type
_entity.pdbx_description
1 polymer ?
#
loop_
_entity_poly.entity_id
_entity_poly.type
_entity_poly.pdbx_seq_one_letter_code
_entity_poly.pdbx_strand_id
1 'polypeptide(L)'
;MPSLNYLIKRLCTMNYKSMFERIDVVKEKCTKSKFAIFCDMVWCGIRYGAGYVDYDVIGFYKLTTKQRKTMLTRGINNKFVKKLNEKEYWHLFNNKNEFNDMFKEFLKRDYIYPVSSRKTETIEFMGKHDVFFAKPNDGQCGKNIEKIDVQEWNNDYEKVYNHLLENKLELLEEPVVQCEEMSRLN
;
A
#
# COMPACT_ATOMS: atom_id res chain seq x y z
N MET A 1 25.21 6.65 -9.96
CA MET A 1 24.20 6.54 -11.04
C MET A 1 23.59 5.15 -11.05
N PRO A 2 22.33 4.96 -11.43
CA PRO A 2 21.79 3.61 -11.62
C PRO A 2 22.53 2.89 -12.77
N SER A 3 22.61 1.54 -12.70
CA SER A 3 23.22 0.76 -13.77
C SER A 3 22.36 0.83 -15.04
N LEU A 4 22.97 0.69 -16.22
CA LEU A 4 22.27 0.70 -17.51
C LEU A 4 21.17 -0.38 -17.55
N ASN A 5 21.45 -1.57 -17.05
CA ASN A 5 20.49 -2.67 -16.95
C ASN A 5 19.27 -2.31 -16.09
N TYR A 6 19.45 -1.57 -15.02
CA TYR A 6 18.35 -1.07 -14.19
C TYR A 6 17.47 -0.07 -14.94
N LEU A 7 18.09 0.85 -15.70
CA LEU A 7 17.35 1.83 -16.49
C LEU A 7 16.53 1.15 -17.60
N ILE A 8 17.12 0.20 -18.32
CA ILE A 8 16.42 -0.58 -19.36
C ILE A 8 15.24 -1.36 -18.75
N LYS A 9 15.48 -2.11 -17.68
CA LYS A 9 14.40 -2.83 -16.99
C LYS A 9 13.27 -1.91 -16.54
N ARG A 10 13.61 -0.72 -16.02
CA ARG A 10 12.62 0.25 -15.57
C ARG A 10 11.81 0.84 -16.74
N LEU A 11 12.44 1.12 -17.87
CA LEU A 11 11.75 1.55 -19.09
C LEU A 11 10.76 0.48 -19.59
N CYS A 12 11.16 -0.80 -19.60
CA CYS A 12 10.29 -1.89 -20.04
C CYS A 12 9.12 -2.19 -19.09
N THR A 13 9.27 -1.89 -17.77
CA THR A 13 8.25 -2.20 -16.75
C THR A 13 7.45 -0.99 -16.29
N MET A 14 7.69 0.18 -16.85
CA MET A 14 7.03 1.42 -16.45
C MET A 14 5.59 1.47 -16.99
N ASN A 15 4.66 1.89 -16.13
CA ASN A 15 3.30 2.18 -16.57
C ASN A 15 3.25 3.56 -17.26
N TYR A 16 3.37 3.55 -18.57
CA TYR A 16 3.37 4.77 -19.39
C TYR A 16 2.06 5.53 -19.29
N LYS A 17 0.92 4.85 -19.25
CA LYS A 17 -0.40 5.48 -19.10
C LYS A 17 -0.45 6.35 -17.84
N SER A 18 -0.10 5.76 -16.68
CA SER A 18 -0.05 6.50 -15.43
C SER A 18 0.98 7.63 -15.43
N MET A 19 2.08 7.49 -16.16
CA MET A 19 3.06 8.57 -16.31
C MET A 19 2.47 9.77 -17.09
N PHE A 20 1.76 9.52 -18.19
CA PHE A 20 1.13 10.60 -18.96
C PHE A 20 -0.01 11.27 -18.19
N GLU A 21 -0.84 10.51 -17.48
CA GLU A 21 -1.86 11.05 -16.57
C GLU A 21 -1.25 11.99 -15.52
N ARG A 22 -0.09 11.63 -14.97
CA ARG A 22 0.65 12.50 -14.01
C ARG A 22 1.22 13.75 -14.66
N ILE A 23 1.64 13.68 -15.92
CA ILE A 23 2.07 14.87 -16.67
C ILE A 23 0.91 15.86 -16.82
N ASP A 24 -0.30 15.37 -17.07
CA ASP A 24 -1.49 16.20 -17.18
C ASP A 24 -1.82 16.88 -15.85
N VAL A 25 -1.80 16.15 -14.75
CA VAL A 25 -1.98 16.70 -13.40
C VAL A 25 -0.92 17.76 -13.06
N VAL A 26 0.35 17.53 -13.41
CA VAL A 26 1.43 18.49 -13.18
C VAL A 26 1.28 19.73 -14.07
N LYS A 27 0.79 19.55 -15.30
CA LYS A 27 0.54 20.67 -16.21
C LYS A 27 -0.47 21.67 -15.66
N GLU A 28 -1.48 21.20 -14.95
CA GLU A 28 -2.46 22.09 -14.27
C GLU A 28 -1.83 22.91 -13.12
N LYS A 29 -0.74 22.40 -12.55
CA LYS A 29 -0.04 23.01 -11.40
C LYS A 29 1.12 23.93 -11.78
N CYS A 30 1.50 24.01 -13.08
CA CYS A 30 2.64 24.81 -13.53
C CYS A 30 2.48 25.31 -14.98
N THR A 31 3.26 26.34 -15.33
CA THR A 31 3.22 26.96 -16.67
C THR A 31 4.04 26.21 -17.75
N LYS A 32 4.81 25.20 -17.38
CA LYS A 32 5.66 24.43 -18.30
C LYS A 32 4.80 23.67 -19.32
N SER A 33 5.32 23.48 -20.55
CA SER A 33 4.67 22.62 -21.54
C SER A 33 4.74 21.13 -21.12
N LYS A 34 3.79 20.29 -21.58
CA LYS A 34 3.79 18.84 -21.31
C LYS A 34 5.11 18.18 -21.72
N PHE A 35 5.69 18.59 -22.84
CA PHE A 35 6.99 18.09 -23.30
C PHE A 35 8.13 18.46 -22.34
N ALA A 36 8.17 19.72 -21.85
CA ALA A 36 9.17 20.15 -20.88
C ALA A 36 9.03 19.40 -19.54
N ILE A 37 7.79 19.14 -19.09
CA ILE A 37 7.51 18.31 -17.90
C ILE A 37 8.00 16.89 -18.12
N PHE A 38 7.73 16.28 -19.26
CA PHE A 38 8.19 14.94 -19.61
C PHE A 38 9.73 14.85 -19.56
N CYS A 39 10.44 15.75 -20.22
CA CYS A 39 11.91 15.78 -20.24
C CYS A 39 12.49 15.97 -18.84
N ASP A 40 11.94 16.89 -18.03
CA ASP A 40 12.37 17.14 -16.66
C ASP A 40 12.08 15.93 -15.75
N MET A 41 10.94 15.27 -15.94
CA MET A 41 10.55 14.06 -15.22
C MET A 41 11.52 12.89 -15.51
N VAL A 42 11.87 12.67 -16.78
CA VAL A 42 12.86 11.66 -17.19
C VAL A 42 14.24 11.99 -16.60
N TRP A 43 14.66 13.25 -16.70
CA TRP A 43 15.92 13.71 -16.09
C TRP A 43 15.93 13.47 -14.57
N CYS A 44 14.87 13.80 -13.87
CA CYS A 44 14.76 13.57 -12.44
C CYS A 44 14.78 12.07 -12.10
N GLY A 45 14.20 11.23 -12.93
CA GLY A 45 14.28 9.77 -12.80
C GLY A 45 15.71 9.26 -12.86
N ILE A 46 16.49 9.74 -13.83
CA ILE A 46 17.89 9.34 -14.03
C ILE A 46 18.80 9.93 -12.95
N ARG A 47 18.67 11.23 -12.67
CA ARG A 47 19.61 11.96 -11.83
C ARG A 47 19.37 11.79 -10.34
N TYR A 48 18.11 11.75 -9.91
CA TYR A 48 17.69 11.74 -8.50
C TYR A 48 16.95 10.46 -8.10
N GLY A 49 16.70 9.54 -9.04
CA GLY A 49 15.89 8.34 -8.76
C GLY A 49 14.42 8.66 -8.48
N ALA A 50 13.94 9.84 -8.90
CA ALA A 50 12.56 10.27 -8.74
C ALA A 50 11.68 9.67 -9.84
N GLY A 51 10.73 8.81 -9.49
CA GLY A 51 9.72 8.35 -10.44
C GLY A 51 8.68 9.44 -10.75
N TYR A 52 7.77 9.16 -11.69
CA TYR A 52 6.70 10.12 -12.07
C TYR A 52 5.77 10.45 -10.87
N VAL A 53 5.59 9.52 -9.95
CA VAL A 53 4.83 9.77 -8.71
C VAL A 53 5.61 10.71 -7.78
N ASP A 54 6.91 10.45 -7.56
CA ASP A 54 7.75 11.33 -6.74
C ASP A 54 7.81 12.74 -7.34
N TYR A 55 7.87 12.84 -8.67
CA TYR A 55 7.95 14.11 -9.38
C TYR A 55 6.72 14.99 -9.10
N ASP A 56 5.52 14.41 -9.08
CA ASP A 56 4.29 15.11 -8.77
C ASP A 56 4.16 15.38 -7.26
N VAL A 57 4.22 14.33 -6.43
CA VAL A 57 3.94 14.41 -4.99
C VAL A 57 4.93 15.32 -4.25
N ILE A 58 6.23 15.21 -4.57
CA ILE A 58 7.27 16.08 -3.96
C ILE A 58 7.29 17.47 -4.62
N GLY A 59 6.69 17.60 -5.80
CA GLY A 59 6.66 18.86 -6.53
C GLY A 59 7.99 19.21 -7.21
N PHE A 60 8.70 18.23 -7.78
CA PHE A 60 10.00 18.42 -8.43
C PHE A 60 10.00 19.52 -9.49
N TYR A 61 8.87 19.76 -10.14
CA TYR A 61 8.70 20.81 -11.14
C TYR A 61 8.87 22.25 -10.57
N LYS A 62 8.77 22.42 -9.25
CA LYS A 62 8.96 23.69 -8.54
C LYS A 62 10.34 23.83 -7.90
N LEU A 63 11.05 22.69 -7.71
CA LEU A 63 12.29 22.66 -6.93
C LEU A 63 13.50 23.09 -7.73
N THR A 64 14.40 23.84 -7.10
CA THR A 64 15.73 24.12 -7.59
C THR A 64 16.61 22.87 -7.54
N THR A 65 17.70 22.88 -8.31
CA THR A 65 18.68 21.77 -8.30
C THR A 65 19.23 21.47 -6.91
N LYS A 66 19.41 22.49 -6.07
CA LYS A 66 19.88 22.32 -4.69
C LYS A 66 18.85 21.58 -3.84
N GLN A 67 17.58 21.99 -3.93
CA GLN A 67 16.48 21.34 -3.21
C GLN A 67 16.22 19.90 -3.71
N ARG A 68 16.27 19.65 -5.03
CA ARG A 68 16.10 18.29 -5.58
C ARG A 68 17.11 17.29 -5.04
N LYS A 69 18.35 17.73 -4.71
CA LYS A 69 19.40 16.87 -4.13
C LYS A 69 19.13 16.45 -2.70
N THR A 70 18.29 17.17 -1.96
CA THR A 70 17.96 16.86 -0.57
C THR A 70 16.71 15.98 -0.42
N MET A 71 16.00 15.69 -1.53
CA MET A 71 14.76 14.92 -1.48
C MET A 71 15.02 13.41 -1.40
N LEU A 72 14.34 12.75 -0.47
CA LEU A 72 14.30 11.30 -0.36
C LEU A 72 13.31 10.73 -1.38
N THR A 73 13.80 10.37 -2.54
CA THR A 73 13.00 9.76 -3.60
C THR A 73 12.83 8.26 -3.39
N ARG A 74 11.83 7.65 -4.02
CA ARG A 74 11.61 6.20 -4.00
C ARG A 74 12.85 5.40 -4.43
N GLY A 75 13.59 5.91 -5.43
CA GLY A 75 14.84 5.26 -5.88
C GLY A 75 15.95 5.30 -4.82
N ILE A 76 16.05 6.37 -4.04
CA ILE A 76 16.99 6.48 -2.92
C ILE A 76 16.51 5.60 -1.76
N ASN A 77 15.24 5.69 -1.39
CA ASN A 77 14.66 4.87 -0.33
C ASN A 77 14.86 3.37 -0.58
N ASN A 78 14.61 2.90 -1.81
CA ASN A 78 14.83 1.50 -2.18
C ASN A 78 16.30 1.04 -2.01
N LYS A 79 17.27 1.95 -2.18
CA LYS A 79 18.69 1.64 -1.91
C LYS A 79 18.95 1.48 -0.42
N PHE A 80 18.35 2.36 0.41
CA PHE A 80 18.47 2.24 1.87
C PHE A 80 17.82 0.95 2.37
N VAL A 81 16.59 0.66 1.94
CA VAL A 81 15.90 -0.59 2.30
C VAL A 81 16.75 -1.81 1.96
N LYS A 82 17.32 -1.86 0.76
CA LYS A 82 18.18 -2.99 0.35
C LYS A 82 19.49 -3.10 1.13
N LYS A 83 19.99 -1.99 1.66
CA LYS A 83 21.28 -1.95 2.38
C LYS A 83 21.09 -2.19 3.88
N LEU A 84 20.01 -1.69 4.45
CA LEU A 84 19.80 -1.63 5.91
C LEU A 84 18.88 -2.73 6.42
N ASN A 85 17.97 -3.23 5.58
CA ASN A 85 17.04 -4.28 5.98
C ASN A 85 17.56 -5.63 5.55
N GLU A 86 17.66 -6.55 6.48
CA GLU A 86 18.03 -7.94 6.24
C GLU A 86 16.89 -8.64 5.51
N LYS A 87 17.20 -9.29 4.39
CA LYS A 87 16.19 -9.90 3.51
C LYS A 87 15.44 -11.05 4.16
N GLU A 88 16.07 -11.75 5.09
CA GLU A 88 15.48 -12.86 5.81
C GLU A 88 14.26 -12.45 6.63
N TYR A 89 14.16 -11.19 7.06
CA TYR A 89 13.01 -10.66 7.81
C TYR A 89 11.94 -9.99 6.95
N TRP A 90 12.11 -9.91 5.63
CA TRP A 90 11.13 -9.23 4.78
C TRP A 90 9.77 -9.92 4.74
N HIS A 91 9.74 -11.26 4.87
CA HIS A 91 8.50 -12.02 4.91
C HIS A 91 7.60 -11.58 6.07
N LEU A 92 8.16 -11.25 7.24
CA LEU A 92 7.41 -10.80 8.42
C LEU A 92 6.58 -9.54 8.16
N PHE A 93 7.05 -8.65 7.26
CA PHE A 93 6.34 -7.42 6.92
C PHE A 93 5.47 -7.55 5.67
N ASN A 94 5.62 -8.61 4.90
CA ASN A 94 4.80 -8.89 3.73
C ASN A 94 3.63 -9.82 4.05
N ASN A 95 3.79 -10.70 5.02
CA ASN A 95 2.79 -11.65 5.47
C ASN A 95 2.12 -11.11 6.75
N LYS A 96 0.83 -10.74 6.65
CA LYS A 96 0.09 -10.12 7.76
C LYS A 96 -0.11 -11.08 8.93
N ASN A 97 -0.27 -12.36 8.64
CA ASN A 97 -0.47 -13.38 9.68
C ASN A 97 0.81 -13.54 10.50
N GLU A 98 1.96 -13.69 9.85
CA GLU A 98 3.25 -13.77 10.54
C GLU A 98 3.56 -12.50 11.32
N PHE A 99 3.24 -11.32 10.75
CA PHE A 99 3.38 -10.05 11.45
C PHE A 99 2.52 -10.00 12.71
N ASN A 100 1.24 -10.35 12.61
CA ASN A 100 0.33 -10.33 13.75
C ASN A 100 0.76 -11.31 14.84
N ASP A 101 1.21 -12.49 14.46
CA ASP A 101 1.68 -13.50 15.43
C ASP A 101 2.95 -13.04 16.16
N MET A 102 3.91 -12.46 15.44
CA MET A 102 5.14 -11.93 16.03
C MET A 102 4.89 -10.74 16.96
N PHE A 103 3.97 -9.85 16.58
CA PHE A 103 3.69 -8.62 17.34
C PHE A 103 2.42 -8.70 18.18
N LYS A 104 1.94 -9.90 18.49
CA LYS A 104 0.68 -10.14 19.20
C LYS A 104 0.54 -9.32 20.48
N GLU A 105 1.61 -9.18 21.25
CA GLU A 105 1.61 -8.43 22.52
C GLU A 105 1.33 -6.92 22.32
N PHE A 106 1.63 -6.40 21.13
CA PHE A 106 1.45 -4.98 20.79
C PHE A 106 0.12 -4.72 20.08
N LEU A 107 -0.50 -5.76 19.49
CA LEU A 107 -1.80 -5.64 18.85
C LEU A 107 -2.87 -5.57 19.94
N LYS A 108 -3.61 -4.44 19.95
CA LYS A 108 -4.68 -4.18 20.93
C LYS A 108 -6.08 -4.39 20.35
N ARG A 109 -6.19 -5.27 19.36
CA ARG A 109 -7.43 -5.61 18.67
C ARG A 109 -7.55 -7.10 18.47
N ASP A 110 -8.79 -7.59 18.41
CA ASP A 110 -9.08 -8.98 18.10
C ASP A 110 -8.83 -9.25 16.60
N TYR A 111 -8.27 -10.40 16.29
CA TYR A 111 -8.08 -10.87 14.92
C TYR A 111 -8.14 -12.39 14.85
N ILE A 112 -8.51 -12.91 13.68
CA ILE A 112 -8.50 -14.35 13.41
C ILE A 112 -8.17 -14.63 11.93
N TYR A 113 -7.65 -15.83 11.68
CA TYR A 113 -7.38 -16.35 10.33
C TYR A 113 -8.47 -17.35 9.94
N PRO A 114 -9.36 -17.02 8.97
CA PRO A 114 -10.44 -17.88 8.53
C PRO A 114 -9.91 -19.02 7.63
N VAL A 115 -9.31 -20.03 8.24
CA VAL A 115 -8.88 -21.25 7.56
C VAL A 115 -9.85 -22.40 7.86
N SER A 116 -9.95 -23.37 6.94
CA SER A 116 -10.92 -24.46 7.04
C SER A 116 -10.87 -25.22 8.36
N SER A 117 -9.71 -25.33 9.00
CA SER A 117 -9.54 -25.97 10.32
C SER A 117 -10.03 -25.12 11.50
N ARG A 118 -10.37 -23.85 11.28
CA ARG A 118 -10.83 -22.89 12.32
C ARG A 118 -12.21 -22.32 12.03
N LYS A 119 -13.09 -23.09 11.39
CA LYS A 119 -14.43 -22.61 11.02
C LYS A 119 -15.23 -22.17 12.23
N THR A 120 -15.28 -22.99 13.28
CA THR A 120 -16.04 -22.70 14.50
C THR A 120 -15.53 -21.41 15.17
N GLU A 121 -14.23 -21.28 15.35
CA GLU A 121 -13.61 -20.09 15.92
C GLU A 121 -13.87 -18.83 15.06
N THR A 122 -13.89 -18.98 13.74
CA THR A 122 -14.21 -17.87 12.83
C THR A 122 -15.67 -17.42 12.97
N ILE A 123 -16.59 -18.37 13.11
CA ILE A 123 -18.02 -18.07 13.36
C ILE A 123 -18.19 -17.39 14.74
N GLU A 124 -17.49 -17.86 15.75
CA GLU A 124 -17.49 -17.22 17.09
C GLU A 124 -16.96 -15.78 17.02
N PHE A 125 -15.88 -15.54 16.25
CA PHE A 125 -15.37 -14.19 16.02
C PHE A 125 -16.41 -13.28 15.36
N MET A 126 -17.08 -13.77 14.31
CA MET A 126 -18.17 -13.03 13.63
C MET A 126 -19.38 -12.77 14.54
N GLY A 127 -19.69 -13.70 15.45
CA GLY A 127 -20.75 -13.51 16.45
C GLY A 127 -20.40 -12.51 17.56
N LYS A 128 -19.10 -12.27 17.77
CA LYS A 128 -18.58 -11.29 18.73
C LYS A 128 -18.44 -9.89 18.13
N HIS A 129 -18.19 -9.81 16.82
CA HIS A 129 -17.96 -8.57 16.08
C HIS A 129 -18.93 -8.47 14.90
N ASP A 130 -20.00 -7.69 15.05
CA ASP A 130 -20.98 -7.48 13.98
C ASP A 130 -20.37 -6.88 12.71
N VAL A 131 -19.34 -6.05 12.89
CA VAL A 131 -18.58 -5.41 11.81
C VAL A 131 -17.10 -5.73 11.95
N PHE A 132 -16.46 -6.12 10.87
CA PHE A 132 -15.01 -6.39 10.84
C PHE A 132 -14.41 -6.11 9.46
N PHE A 133 -13.08 -6.01 9.39
CA PHE A 133 -12.36 -5.93 8.14
C PHE A 133 -11.78 -7.29 7.76
N ALA A 134 -12.07 -7.71 6.55
CA ALA A 134 -11.51 -8.92 5.95
C ALA A 134 -10.43 -8.54 4.92
N LYS A 135 -9.27 -9.18 5.00
CA LYS A 135 -8.08 -8.81 4.21
C LYS A 135 -7.39 -10.05 3.66
N PRO A 136 -6.81 -9.97 2.44
CA PRO A 136 -5.87 -11.01 2.00
C PRO A 136 -4.60 -10.96 2.85
N ASN A 137 -3.98 -12.12 3.04
CA ASN A 137 -2.74 -12.22 3.81
C ASN A 137 -1.60 -11.40 3.19
N ASP A 138 -1.47 -11.45 1.88
CA ASP A 138 -0.55 -10.62 1.12
C ASP A 138 -1.27 -9.43 0.47
N GLY A 139 -0.51 -8.49 -0.04
CA GLY A 139 -1.05 -7.29 -0.67
C GLY A 139 -0.82 -6.02 0.14
N GLN A 140 -0.84 -4.89 -0.58
CA GLN A 140 -0.48 -3.58 -0.05
C GLN A 140 -1.47 -2.52 -0.55
N CYS A 141 -1.43 -1.35 0.09
CA CYS A 141 -2.19 -0.17 -0.32
C CYS A 141 -3.72 -0.36 -0.29
N GLY A 142 -4.24 -1.13 0.67
CA GLY A 142 -5.68 -1.30 0.85
C GLY A 142 -6.40 -2.11 -0.22
N LYS A 143 -5.67 -2.78 -1.11
CA LYS A 143 -6.29 -3.57 -2.17
C LYS A 143 -6.96 -4.83 -1.60
N ASN A 144 -8.16 -5.11 -2.10
CA ASN A 144 -8.94 -6.27 -1.75
C ASN A 144 -9.23 -6.36 -0.23
N ILE A 145 -9.36 -5.22 0.45
CA ILE A 145 -9.86 -5.16 1.82
C ILE A 145 -11.36 -4.96 1.74
N GLU A 146 -12.11 -5.79 2.45
CA GLU A 146 -13.55 -5.68 2.55
C GLU A 146 -13.95 -5.33 3.98
N LYS A 147 -14.87 -4.40 4.14
CA LYS A 147 -15.58 -4.16 5.39
C LYS A 147 -16.84 -5.03 5.33
N ILE A 148 -16.98 -5.94 6.26
CA ILE A 148 -18.13 -6.83 6.34
C ILE A 148 -18.97 -6.42 7.54
N ASP A 149 -20.25 -6.18 7.29
CA ASP A 149 -21.28 -6.03 8.29
C ASP A 149 -22.17 -7.29 8.21
N VAL A 150 -22.17 -8.11 9.25
CA VAL A 150 -22.87 -9.39 9.27
C VAL A 150 -24.39 -9.22 9.13
N GLN A 151 -24.92 -8.07 9.56
CA GLN A 151 -26.35 -7.77 9.43
C GLN A 151 -26.77 -7.62 7.96
N GLU A 152 -25.91 -7.09 7.09
CA GLU A 152 -26.16 -7.01 5.64
C GLU A 152 -26.23 -8.41 4.99
N TRP A 153 -25.71 -9.43 5.65
CA TRP A 153 -25.77 -10.84 5.27
C TRP A 153 -26.88 -11.61 5.98
N ASN A 154 -27.85 -10.92 6.58
CA ASN A 154 -28.94 -11.52 7.38
C ASN A 154 -28.46 -12.42 8.54
N ASN A 155 -27.28 -12.12 9.09
CA ASN A 155 -26.61 -12.92 10.12
C ASN A 155 -26.30 -14.37 9.68
N ASP A 156 -26.16 -14.60 8.38
CA ASP A 156 -25.80 -15.90 7.82
C ASP A 156 -24.27 -16.07 7.85
N TYR A 157 -23.76 -16.48 9.01
CA TYR A 157 -22.33 -16.68 9.24
C TYR A 157 -21.70 -17.72 8.29
N GLU A 158 -22.47 -18.74 7.89
CA GLU A 158 -22.01 -19.76 6.94
C GLU A 158 -21.76 -19.16 5.56
N LYS A 159 -22.66 -18.32 5.11
CA LYS A 159 -22.53 -17.63 3.83
C LYS A 159 -21.35 -16.65 3.85
N VAL A 160 -21.20 -15.89 4.93
CA VAL A 160 -20.03 -15.00 5.12
C VAL A 160 -18.74 -15.80 5.10
N TYR A 161 -18.68 -16.91 5.85
CA TYR A 161 -17.49 -17.76 5.90
C TYR A 161 -17.09 -18.30 4.52
N ASN A 162 -18.04 -18.78 3.74
CA ASN A 162 -17.79 -19.26 2.39
C ASN A 162 -17.28 -18.14 1.47
N HIS A 163 -17.87 -16.94 1.57
CA HIS A 163 -17.39 -15.75 0.84
C HIS A 163 -15.92 -15.43 1.18
N LEU A 164 -15.54 -15.49 2.45
CA LEU A 164 -14.16 -15.24 2.88
C LEU A 164 -13.19 -16.22 2.22
N LEU A 165 -13.53 -17.50 2.19
CA LEU A 165 -12.67 -18.53 1.58
C LEU A 165 -12.58 -18.38 0.06
N GLU A 166 -13.69 -18.14 -0.63
CA GLU A 166 -13.75 -17.95 -2.08
C GLU A 166 -12.92 -16.75 -2.55
N ASN A 167 -12.93 -15.65 -1.77
CA ASN A 167 -12.22 -14.42 -2.08
C ASN A 167 -10.82 -14.35 -1.45
N LYS A 168 -10.36 -15.42 -0.79
CA LYS A 168 -9.05 -15.51 -0.13
C LYS A 168 -8.80 -14.38 0.85
N LEU A 169 -9.81 -14.08 1.64
CA LEU A 169 -9.74 -13.11 2.72
C LEU A 169 -9.26 -13.83 3.99
N GLU A 170 -7.95 -13.86 4.18
CA GLU A 170 -7.24 -14.75 5.10
C GLU A 170 -6.92 -14.11 6.46
N LEU A 171 -7.40 -12.90 6.71
CA LEU A 171 -7.26 -12.20 8.00
C LEU A 171 -8.52 -11.40 8.27
N LEU A 172 -9.17 -11.68 9.40
CA LEU A 172 -10.24 -10.84 9.94
C LEU A 172 -9.70 -10.02 11.11
N GLU A 173 -10.08 -8.76 11.18
CA GLU A 173 -9.68 -7.85 12.24
C GLU A 173 -10.87 -7.00 12.68
N GLU A 174 -11.01 -6.78 14.00
CA GLU A 174 -11.96 -5.81 14.51
C GLU A 174 -11.66 -4.39 13.99
N PRO A 175 -12.66 -3.52 13.78
CA PRO A 175 -12.45 -2.15 13.38
C PRO A 175 -11.72 -1.36 14.47
N VAL A 176 -10.74 -0.56 14.08
CA VAL A 176 -10.15 0.43 14.97
C VAL A 176 -11.03 1.68 14.97
N VAL A 177 -11.58 2.00 16.13
CA VAL A 177 -12.35 3.23 16.31
C VAL A 177 -11.36 4.38 16.55
N GLN A 178 -11.40 5.38 15.66
CA GLN A 178 -10.59 6.58 15.83
C GLN A 178 -11.12 7.45 16.97
N CYS A 179 -10.23 8.12 17.70
CA CYS A 179 -10.66 9.11 18.66
C CYS A 179 -11.38 10.28 17.95
N GLU A 180 -12.17 11.02 18.70
CA GLU A 180 -13.03 12.09 18.14
C GLU A 180 -12.22 13.16 17.39
N GLU A 181 -11.05 13.55 17.91
CA GLU A 181 -10.17 14.52 17.26
C GLU A 181 -9.70 14.06 15.88
N MET A 182 -9.35 12.77 15.73
CA MET A 182 -8.91 12.22 14.45
C MET A 182 -10.07 12.01 13.48
N SER A 183 -11.25 11.68 13.97
CA SER A 183 -12.45 11.52 13.12
C SER A 183 -12.89 12.80 12.44
N ARG A 184 -12.52 13.97 12.99
CA ARG A 184 -12.81 15.30 12.41
C ARG A 184 -11.91 15.66 11.23
N LEU A 185 -10.83 14.90 10.99
CA LEU A 185 -9.86 15.16 9.92
C LEU A 185 -10.19 14.42 8.62
N ASN A 186 -11.20 13.57 8.61
CA ASN A 186 -11.65 12.77 7.46
C ASN A 186 -12.87 13.37 6.77
#